data_737ef5c539a411592107e6ed11a2b52a
#
_entry.id   737ef5c539a411592107e6ed11a2b52a
#
_cell.length_a   1.000
_cell.length_b   1.000
_cell.length_c   1.000
_cell.angle_alpha   90.00
_cell.angle_beta   90.00
_cell.angle_gamma   90.00
#
_symmetry.space_group_name_H-M   'P 1'
#
loop_
_entity.id
_entity.type
_entity.pdbx_description
1 polymer ?
#
loop_
_entity_poly.entity_id
_entity_poly.type
_entity_poly.pdbx_seq_one_letter_code
_entity_poly.pdbx_strand_id
1 'polypeptide(L)'
;LQNVLNKKSAPLIAAVSFLLLIFPFITDALLGHGWVRIADFALLYIMLALGLNIVVGYAGLLDLGYIAFFAVGAYSYALLGSPQFGLHWPLWAVLPLGALLACGFGVLLGAPTLRLRGDYLAIVTLGFGEIIRIFMNNLNAPINITNGPQGISMIDPLRVGDFSFGSTHALLGISFTTVHLHYYLFLGFTLFVIFVSTRLQHSRIGRAWMAIREDEVAASAMGINTRNIKLLAFAMGATFGGISGGLFAGFQGFVSPESFSLMESVMILCMVVLGGMGNIAGVVLGGVLLVILPEAFRHGAGPLQQVLFGKVVIDPESLRMLMFGLALILVMLWRPAGLWPSAQHRR
;
A
#
# COMPACT_ATOMS: atom_id res chain seq x y z
N LEU A 1 -24.33 -10.77 -21.25
CA LEU A 1 -23.40 -11.44 -20.32
C LEU A 1 -23.27 -10.71 -18.98
N GLN A 2 -23.24 -9.35 -18.92
CA GLN A 2 -23.20 -8.58 -17.67
C GLN A 2 -24.41 -8.79 -16.75
N ASN A 3 -25.61 -8.97 -17.30
CA ASN A 3 -26.83 -9.15 -16.50
C ASN A 3 -27.01 -10.57 -15.92
N VAL A 4 -26.35 -11.59 -16.47
CA VAL A 4 -26.43 -12.97 -15.98
C VAL A 4 -25.41 -13.23 -14.85
N LEU A 5 -24.25 -12.57 -14.91
CA LEU A 5 -23.25 -12.58 -13.83
C LEU A 5 -23.75 -11.85 -12.58
N ASN A 6 -24.59 -10.82 -12.76
CA ASN A 6 -25.05 -9.99 -11.64
C ASN A 6 -26.06 -10.68 -10.70
N LYS A 7 -26.80 -11.68 -11.17
CA LYS A 7 -27.82 -12.38 -10.34
C LYS A 7 -27.24 -13.55 -9.52
N LYS A 8 -26.19 -14.22 -10.01
CA LYS A 8 -25.52 -15.32 -9.27
C LYS A 8 -24.41 -14.84 -8.33
N SER A 9 -23.82 -13.66 -8.59
CA SER A 9 -22.77 -13.09 -7.75
C SER A 9 -23.28 -12.18 -6.63
N ALA A 10 -24.54 -11.71 -6.70
CA ALA A 10 -25.14 -10.86 -5.68
C ALA A 10 -25.08 -11.47 -4.25
N PRO A 11 -25.48 -12.74 -4.03
CA PRO A 11 -25.40 -13.33 -2.68
C PRO A 11 -23.95 -13.52 -2.21
N LEU A 12 -23.01 -13.81 -3.13
CA LEU A 12 -21.60 -13.93 -2.79
C LEU A 12 -21.01 -12.59 -2.38
N ILE A 13 -21.31 -11.52 -3.14
CA ILE A 13 -20.88 -10.14 -2.81
C ILE A 13 -21.47 -9.72 -1.47
N ALA A 14 -22.75 -9.98 -1.22
CA ALA A 14 -23.38 -9.67 0.05
C ALA A 14 -22.73 -10.46 1.21
N ALA A 15 -22.43 -11.74 1.03
CA ALA A 15 -21.76 -12.56 2.04
C ALA A 15 -20.34 -12.05 2.34
N VAL A 16 -19.56 -11.69 1.30
CA VAL A 16 -18.21 -11.14 1.46
C VAL A 16 -18.27 -9.77 2.15
N SER A 17 -19.19 -8.90 1.76
CA SER A 17 -19.37 -7.59 2.40
C SER A 17 -19.77 -7.73 3.87
N PHE A 18 -20.67 -8.66 4.18
CA PHE A 18 -21.08 -8.94 5.55
C PHE A 18 -19.92 -9.50 6.39
N LEU A 19 -19.13 -10.42 5.82
CA LEU A 19 -17.94 -10.96 6.47
C LEU A 19 -16.93 -9.86 6.77
N LEU A 20 -16.65 -8.96 5.82
CA LEU A 20 -15.73 -7.83 6.02
C LEU A 20 -16.22 -6.85 7.10
N LEU A 21 -17.54 -6.65 7.21
CA LEU A 21 -18.09 -5.77 8.25
C LEU A 21 -18.00 -6.38 9.65
N ILE A 22 -18.14 -7.69 9.79
CA ILE A 22 -18.09 -8.37 11.09
C ILE A 22 -16.65 -8.78 11.45
N PHE A 23 -15.76 -8.84 10.48
CA PHE A 23 -14.39 -9.32 10.63
C PHE A 23 -13.65 -8.73 11.85
N PRO A 24 -13.62 -7.39 12.09
CA PRO A 24 -12.89 -6.82 13.22
C PRO A 24 -13.42 -7.30 14.57
N PHE A 25 -14.73 -7.51 14.72
CA PHE A 25 -15.31 -7.99 15.97
C PHE A 25 -15.01 -9.48 16.21
N ILE A 26 -15.08 -10.30 15.16
CA ILE A 26 -14.74 -11.74 15.28
C ILE A 26 -13.25 -11.88 15.60
N THR A 27 -12.40 -11.13 14.92
CA THR A 27 -10.94 -11.19 15.13
C THR A 27 -10.57 -10.70 16.52
N ASP A 28 -11.21 -9.63 16.99
CA ASP A 28 -10.98 -9.09 18.31
C ASP A 28 -11.42 -10.08 19.42
N ALA A 29 -12.57 -10.70 19.26
CA ALA A 29 -13.09 -11.69 20.21
C ALA A 29 -12.25 -12.98 20.27
N LEU A 30 -11.68 -13.43 19.15
CA LEU A 30 -10.97 -14.71 19.05
C LEU A 30 -9.45 -14.54 19.26
N LEU A 31 -8.84 -13.48 18.73
CA LEU A 31 -7.39 -13.31 18.62
C LEU A 31 -6.89 -12.05 19.32
N GLY A 32 -7.79 -11.14 19.69
CA GLY A 32 -7.48 -9.90 20.39
C GLY A 32 -7.17 -8.71 19.48
N HIS A 33 -7.11 -7.50 20.07
CA HIS A 33 -6.93 -6.22 19.38
C HIS A 33 -5.71 -6.14 18.46
N GLY A 34 -4.65 -6.89 18.75
CA GLY A 34 -3.42 -6.90 17.96
C GLY A 34 -3.65 -7.38 16.52
N TRP A 35 -4.52 -8.36 16.33
CA TRP A 35 -4.82 -8.90 15.00
C TRP A 35 -5.68 -7.96 14.15
N VAL A 36 -6.54 -7.17 14.77
CA VAL A 36 -7.29 -6.12 14.05
C VAL A 36 -6.32 -5.05 13.55
N ARG A 37 -5.33 -4.66 14.37
CA ARG A 37 -4.27 -3.73 13.94
C ARG A 37 -3.44 -4.27 12.77
N ILE A 38 -3.15 -5.58 12.75
CA ILE A 38 -2.48 -6.24 11.60
C ILE A 38 -3.34 -6.13 10.35
N ALA A 39 -4.67 -6.30 10.47
CA ALA A 39 -5.58 -6.12 9.35
C ALA A 39 -5.61 -4.67 8.84
N ASP A 40 -5.50 -3.67 9.73
CA ASP A 40 -5.38 -2.26 9.34
C ASP A 40 -4.12 -2.02 8.50
N PHE A 41 -2.98 -2.56 8.92
CA PHE A 41 -1.75 -2.52 8.12
C PHE A 41 -1.92 -3.26 6.79
N ALA A 42 -2.58 -4.43 6.78
CA ALA A 42 -2.84 -5.15 5.54
C ALA A 42 -3.63 -4.30 4.54
N LEU A 43 -4.66 -3.59 4.99
CA LEU A 43 -5.44 -2.69 4.14
C LEU A 43 -4.60 -1.53 3.60
N LEU A 44 -3.74 -0.92 4.42
CA LEU A 44 -2.80 0.12 3.98
C LEU A 44 -1.82 -0.40 2.92
N TYR A 45 -1.21 -1.55 3.16
CA TYR A 45 -0.29 -2.17 2.20
C TYR A 45 -0.97 -2.63 0.92
N ILE A 46 -2.23 -3.08 0.98
CA ILE A 46 -3.03 -3.38 -0.23
C ILE A 46 -3.23 -2.12 -1.07
N MET A 47 -3.54 -0.96 -0.46
CA MET A 47 -3.65 0.30 -1.19
C MET A 47 -2.33 0.69 -1.87
N LEU A 48 -1.20 0.55 -1.16
CA LEU A 48 0.14 0.77 -1.70
C LEU A 48 0.44 -0.19 -2.87
N ALA A 49 0.18 -1.47 -2.68
CA ALA A 49 0.41 -2.49 -3.71
C ALA A 49 -0.47 -2.26 -4.95
N LEU A 50 -1.72 -1.82 -4.78
CA LEU A 50 -2.60 -1.45 -5.90
C LEU A 50 -2.09 -0.23 -6.65
N GLY A 51 -1.54 0.76 -5.94
CA GLY A 51 -0.90 1.92 -6.57
C GLY A 51 0.34 1.53 -7.37
N LEU A 52 1.22 0.71 -6.79
CA LEU A 52 2.40 0.19 -7.49
C LEU A 52 2.00 -0.71 -8.67
N ASN A 53 0.91 -1.46 -8.57
CA ASN A 53 0.39 -2.30 -9.66
C ASN A 53 -0.03 -1.50 -10.91
N ILE A 54 -0.37 -0.21 -10.77
CA ILE A 54 -0.59 0.65 -11.94
C ILE A 54 0.72 0.84 -12.71
N VAL A 55 1.81 1.11 -12.00
CA VAL A 55 3.13 1.39 -12.58
C VAL A 55 3.77 0.11 -13.10
N VAL A 56 3.91 -0.90 -12.25
CA VAL A 56 4.58 -2.16 -12.57
C VAL A 56 3.65 -3.11 -13.34
N GLY A 57 2.42 -3.25 -12.88
CA GLY A 57 1.48 -4.24 -13.40
C GLY A 57 0.87 -3.85 -14.75
N TYR A 58 0.42 -2.61 -14.92
CA TYR A 58 -0.22 -2.18 -16.17
C TYR A 58 0.77 -1.56 -17.15
N ALA A 59 1.63 -0.63 -16.68
CA ALA A 59 2.56 0.08 -17.56
C ALA A 59 3.89 -0.67 -17.78
N GLY A 60 4.20 -1.70 -16.98
CA GLY A 60 5.43 -2.48 -17.11
C GLY A 60 6.70 -1.72 -16.70
N LEU A 61 6.57 -0.70 -15.84
CA LEU A 61 7.66 0.14 -15.39
C LEU A 61 8.12 -0.31 -14.01
N LEU A 62 9.32 -0.86 -13.89
CA LEU A 62 9.85 -1.32 -12.61
C LEU A 62 10.21 -0.11 -11.73
N ASP A 63 9.51 0.04 -10.62
CA ASP A 63 9.69 1.13 -9.66
C ASP A 63 10.05 0.57 -8.28
N LEU A 64 11.29 0.83 -7.85
CA LEU A 64 11.81 0.49 -6.52
C LEU A 64 11.81 1.69 -5.56
N GLY A 65 11.46 2.88 -6.04
CA GLY A 65 11.38 4.10 -5.25
C GLY A 65 9.96 4.43 -4.75
N TYR A 66 9.02 3.52 -4.91
CA TYR A 66 7.60 3.76 -4.62
C TYR A 66 7.32 4.24 -3.20
N ILE A 67 8.15 3.82 -2.24
CA ILE A 67 8.04 4.25 -0.83
C ILE A 67 8.19 5.76 -0.65
N ALA A 68 8.85 6.47 -1.58
CA ALA A 68 8.97 7.92 -1.54
C ALA A 68 7.61 8.62 -1.60
N PHE A 69 6.67 8.12 -2.41
CA PHE A 69 5.33 8.70 -2.53
C PHE A 69 4.51 8.48 -1.25
N PHE A 70 4.69 7.34 -0.61
CA PHE A 70 4.15 7.04 0.70
C PHE A 70 4.71 8.00 1.77
N ALA A 71 6.03 8.22 1.76
CA ALA A 71 6.69 9.18 2.65
C ALA A 71 6.17 10.61 2.44
N VAL A 72 6.06 11.08 1.18
CA VAL A 72 5.53 12.42 0.88
C VAL A 72 4.10 12.58 1.43
N GLY A 73 3.22 11.58 1.26
CA GLY A 73 1.88 11.60 1.81
C GLY A 73 1.86 11.63 3.33
N ALA A 74 2.68 10.79 3.97
CA ALA A 74 2.79 10.70 5.42
C ALA A 74 3.30 11.99 6.05
N TYR A 75 4.37 12.57 5.49
CA TYR A 75 4.91 13.85 5.96
C TYR A 75 3.97 15.02 5.67
N SER A 76 3.23 15.00 4.56
CA SER A 76 2.20 16.01 4.31
C SER A 76 1.15 16.02 5.40
N TYR A 77 0.69 14.84 5.85
CA TYR A 77 -0.24 14.73 6.95
C TYR A 77 0.40 15.11 8.28
N ALA A 78 1.61 14.63 8.56
CA ALA A 78 2.33 14.90 9.80
C ALA A 78 2.60 16.41 9.98
N LEU A 79 2.98 17.13 8.93
CA LEU A 79 3.27 18.57 8.99
C LEU A 79 2.00 19.41 9.20
N LEU A 80 0.89 19.04 8.59
CA LEU A 80 -0.36 19.81 8.65
C LEU A 80 -1.28 19.40 9.81
N GLY A 81 -1.10 18.18 10.34
CA GLY A 81 -1.90 17.59 11.41
C GLY A 81 -1.11 17.34 12.68
N SER A 82 -0.07 18.12 12.99
CA SER A 82 0.70 18.01 14.23
C SER A 82 1.02 19.36 14.84
N PRO A 83 1.46 19.40 16.12
CA PRO A 83 1.94 20.62 16.77
C PRO A 83 3.19 21.24 16.11
N GLN A 84 3.87 20.55 15.21
CA GLN A 84 5.10 21.02 14.55
C GLN A 84 4.93 22.41 13.91
N PHE A 85 3.80 22.62 13.20
CA PHE A 85 3.42 23.94 12.67
C PHE A 85 2.14 24.50 13.29
N GLY A 86 1.47 23.75 14.16
CA GLY A 86 0.24 24.17 14.85
C GLY A 86 -0.97 24.38 13.94
N LEU A 87 -0.99 23.76 12.75
CA LEU A 87 -2.04 24.02 11.76
C LEU A 87 -3.31 23.20 11.99
N HIS A 88 -3.17 21.97 12.50
CA HIS A 88 -4.27 21.05 12.85
C HIS A 88 -5.39 20.92 11.79
N TRP A 89 -5.00 20.79 10.52
CA TRP A 89 -5.95 20.71 9.41
C TRP A 89 -6.73 19.38 9.41
N PRO A 90 -8.00 19.42 8.98
CA PRO A 90 -8.84 18.21 8.97
C PRO A 90 -8.40 17.23 7.86
N LEU A 91 -8.69 15.93 8.10
CA LEU A 91 -8.36 14.82 7.21
C LEU A 91 -8.75 15.06 5.74
N TRP A 92 -9.98 15.55 5.52
CA TRP A 92 -10.52 15.76 4.16
C TRP A 92 -9.80 16.84 3.36
N ALA A 93 -9.07 17.76 4.01
CA ALA A 93 -8.25 18.76 3.35
C ALA A 93 -6.81 18.24 3.13
N VAL A 94 -6.26 17.55 4.12
CA VAL A 94 -4.85 17.10 4.08
C VAL A 94 -4.65 15.91 3.15
N LEU A 95 -5.58 14.94 3.12
CA LEU A 95 -5.44 13.77 2.24
C LEU A 95 -5.41 14.13 0.74
N PRO A 96 -6.33 14.96 0.20
CA PRO A 96 -6.23 15.39 -1.19
C PRO A 96 -4.95 16.18 -1.49
N LEU A 97 -4.51 17.02 -0.55
CA LEU A 97 -3.26 17.78 -0.71
C LEU A 97 -2.05 16.85 -0.74
N GLY A 98 -1.96 15.89 0.19
CA GLY A 98 -0.92 14.86 0.21
C GLY A 98 -0.91 14.01 -1.06
N ALA A 99 -2.08 13.65 -1.55
CA ALA A 99 -2.26 12.93 -2.81
C ALA A 99 -1.77 13.74 -4.02
N LEU A 100 -2.08 15.04 -4.08
CA LEU A 100 -1.63 15.95 -5.14
C LEU A 100 -0.11 16.19 -5.08
N LEU A 101 0.45 16.35 -3.88
CA LEU A 101 1.89 16.48 -3.71
C LEU A 101 2.60 15.19 -4.15
N ALA A 102 2.14 14.04 -3.73
CA ALA A 102 2.70 12.76 -4.17
C ALA A 102 2.56 12.57 -5.70
N CYS A 103 1.42 12.96 -6.29
CA CYS A 103 1.23 13.00 -7.73
C CYS A 103 2.30 13.87 -8.42
N GLY A 104 2.56 15.08 -7.91
CA GLY A 104 3.60 15.97 -8.41
C GLY A 104 5.00 15.35 -8.34
N PHE A 105 5.34 14.71 -7.23
CA PHE A 105 6.59 13.94 -7.09
C PHE A 105 6.65 12.74 -8.05
N GLY A 106 5.51 12.08 -8.31
CA GLY A 106 5.41 11.01 -9.31
C GLY A 106 5.71 11.51 -10.72
N VAL A 107 5.22 12.67 -11.10
CA VAL A 107 5.55 13.32 -12.38
C VAL A 107 7.02 13.75 -12.42
N LEU A 108 7.54 14.31 -11.33
CA LEU A 108 8.92 14.76 -11.21
C LEU A 108 9.91 13.60 -11.35
N LEU A 109 9.64 12.47 -10.73
CA LEU A 109 10.41 11.23 -10.90
C LEU A 109 10.23 10.67 -12.32
N GLY A 110 8.99 10.59 -12.78
CA GLY A 110 8.67 10.01 -14.08
C GLY A 110 9.33 10.75 -15.25
N ALA A 111 9.41 12.07 -15.19
CA ALA A 111 9.92 12.90 -16.31
C ALA A 111 11.35 12.57 -16.77
N PRO A 112 12.37 12.48 -15.90
CA PRO A 112 13.72 12.09 -16.29
C PRO A 112 13.84 10.58 -16.61
N THR A 113 13.04 9.73 -15.95
CA THR A 113 13.16 8.27 -16.05
C THR A 113 12.53 7.68 -17.32
N LEU A 114 11.72 8.45 -18.04
CA LEU A 114 11.02 8.00 -19.26
C LEU A 114 11.93 7.46 -20.37
N ARG A 115 13.20 7.87 -20.39
CA ARG A 115 14.20 7.41 -21.37
C ARG A 115 14.88 6.11 -20.96
N LEU A 116 14.72 5.72 -19.70
CA LEU A 116 15.34 4.53 -19.12
C LEU A 116 14.42 3.32 -19.29
N ARG A 117 15.00 2.13 -19.44
CA ARG A 117 14.28 0.88 -19.60
C ARG A 117 14.83 -0.19 -18.66
N GLY A 118 13.96 -1.10 -18.25
CA GLY A 118 14.36 -2.26 -17.45
C GLY A 118 15.06 -1.88 -16.15
N ASP A 119 16.23 -2.48 -15.92
CA ASP A 119 16.98 -2.36 -14.67
C ASP A 119 17.52 -0.94 -14.41
N TYR A 120 17.82 -0.17 -15.46
CA TYR A 120 18.24 1.23 -15.28
C TYR A 120 17.14 2.10 -14.69
N LEU A 121 15.89 1.84 -15.07
CA LEU A 121 14.74 2.52 -14.44
C LEU A 121 14.65 2.17 -12.97
N ALA A 122 14.77 0.88 -12.63
CA ALA A 122 14.72 0.42 -11.23
C ALA A 122 15.80 1.06 -10.36
N ILE A 123 17.05 1.16 -10.86
CA ILE A 123 18.16 1.79 -10.13
C ILE A 123 17.89 3.27 -9.87
N VAL A 124 17.38 3.99 -10.87
CA VAL A 124 17.12 5.43 -10.72
C VAL A 124 15.93 5.70 -9.80
N THR A 125 14.88 4.90 -9.88
CA THR A 125 13.74 5.02 -8.95
C THR A 125 14.12 4.67 -7.52
N LEU A 126 14.98 3.65 -7.32
CA LEU A 126 15.57 3.33 -6.03
C LEU A 126 16.37 4.52 -5.48
N GLY A 127 17.26 5.09 -6.31
CA GLY A 127 18.03 6.27 -5.93
C GLY A 127 17.14 7.46 -5.55
N PHE A 128 16.02 7.66 -6.25
CA PHE A 128 15.06 8.70 -5.90
C PHE A 128 14.39 8.44 -4.54
N GLY A 129 13.99 7.19 -4.25
CA GLY A 129 13.45 6.82 -2.95
C GLY A 129 14.41 7.15 -1.82
N GLU A 130 15.69 6.80 -1.99
CA GLU A 130 16.73 7.09 -1.01
C GLU A 130 17.04 8.58 -0.90
N ILE A 131 17.02 9.33 -2.00
CA ILE A 131 17.17 10.80 -1.98
C ILE A 131 16.05 11.44 -1.14
N ILE A 132 14.81 11.04 -1.32
CA ILE A 132 13.68 11.56 -0.53
C ILE A 132 13.88 11.22 0.95
N ARG A 133 14.28 9.99 1.29
CA ARG A 133 14.55 9.58 2.68
C ARG A 133 15.67 10.43 3.31
N ILE A 134 16.79 10.57 2.61
CA ILE A 134 17.92 11.40 3.07
C ILE A 134 17.50 12.86 3.20
N PHE A 135 16.72 13.37 2.24
CA PHE A 135 16.22 14.74 2.28
C PHE A 135 15.34 14.97 3.52
N MET A 136 14.38 14.07 3.78
CA MET A 136 13.54 14.15 4.98
C MET A 136 14.37 14.04 6.27
N ASN A 137 15.46 13.30 6.25
CA ASN A 137 16.34 13.13 7.41
C ASN A 137 17.19 14.39 7.72
N ASN A 138 17.43 15.23 6.72
CA ASN A 138 18.29 16.42 6.85
C ASN A 138 17.51 17.75 6.89
N LEU A 139 16.17 17.72 6.81
CA LEU A 139 15.34 18.93 6.88
C LEU A 139 15.10 19.40 8.33
N ASN A 140 16.13 19.36 9.16
CA ASN A 140 16.10 19.85 10.54
C ASN A 140 16.89 21.16 10.73
N ALA A 141 17.68 21.58 9.72
CA ALA A 141 18.44 22.83 9.74
C ALA A 141 18.48 23.44 8.32
N PRO A 142 18.46 24.77 8.16
CA PRO A 142 18.40 25.84 9.20
C PRO A 142 17.00 26.02 9.80
N ILE A 143 15.95 25.51 9.15
CA ILE A 143 14.57 25.53 9.65
C ILE A 143 14.17 24.08 9.92
N ASN A 144 13.73 23.82 11.15
CA ASN A 144 13.28 22.46 11.51
C ASN A 144 11.89 22.16 10.92
N ILE A 145 11.86 21.42 9.80
CA ILE A 145 10.63 21.03 9.10
C ILE A 145 10.21 19.62 9.53
N THR A 146 11.11 18.64 9.40
CA THR A 146 10.81 17.22 9.59
C THR A 146 11.26 16.65 10.93
N ASN A 147 11.95 17.46 11.74
CA ASN A 147 12.65 17.04 12.95
C ASN A 147 13.76 15.98 12.69
N GLY A 148 14.14 15.79 11.44
CA GLY A 148 15.19 14.87 11.02
C GLY A 148 14.99 13.44 11.49
N PRO A 149 16.05 12.77 12.03
CA PRO A 149 15.97 11.39 12.49
C PRO A 149 14.97 11.16 13.64
N GLN A 150 14.68 12.18 14.44
CA GLN A 150 13.74 12.08 15.55
C GLN A 150 12.29 11.91 15.09
N GLY A 151 11.99 12.35 13.86
CA GLY A 151 10.66 12.27 13.31
C GLY A 151 9.65 13.22 13.96
N ILE A 152 8.43 13.17 13.48
CA ILE A 152 7.30 13.97 13.96
C ILE A 152 6.41 13.08 14.81
N SER A 153 6.20 13.47 16.05
CA SER A 153 5.32 12.80 17.02
C SER A 153 4.09 13.65 17.31
N MET A 154 3.14 13.07 18.04
CA MET A 154 1.88 13.74 18.43
C MET A 154 1.07 14.20 17.21
N ILE A 155 1.07 13.38 16.15
CA ILE A 155 0.25 13.62 14.97
C ILE A 155 -1.21 13.45 15.36
N ASP A 156 -2.05 14.42 14.98
CA ASP A 156 -3.48 14.36 15.28
C ASP A 156 -4.11 13.09 14.71
N PRO A 157 -4.97 12.43 15.48
CA PRO A 157 -5.73 11.30 14.97
C PRO A 157 -6.63 11.76 13.81
N LEU A 158 -6.92 10.82 12.91
CA LEU A 158 -7.82 11.08 11.79
C LEU A 158 -9.17 11.62 12.30
N ARG A 159 -9.61 12.77 11.78
CA ARG A 159 -10.87 13.43 12.17
C ARG A 159 -11.68 13.83 10.95
N VAL A 160 -13.01 13.60 11.05
CA VAL A 160 -13.97 14.08 10.03
C VAL A 160 -15.02 14.92 10.79
N GLY A 161 -14.89 16.24 10.70
CA GLY A 161 -15.65 17.17 11.52
C GLY A 161 -15.36 16.95 13.01
N ASP A 162 -16.42 16.79 13.81
CA ASP A 162 -16.31 16.53 15.26
C ASP A 162 -16.03 15.05 15.58
N PHE A 163 -16.10 14.16 14.58
CA PHE A 163 -15.87 12.73 14.78
C PHE A 163 -14.37 12.41 14.71
N SER A 164 -13.81 11.92 15.83
CA SER A 164 -12.41 11.50 15.93
C SER A 164 -12.30 9.98 15.87
N PHE A 165 -11.47 9.45 14.98
CA PHE A 165 -11.14 8.03 14.91
C PHE A 165 -10.16 7.58 16.02
N GLY A 166 -9.54 8.55 16.71
CA GLY A 166 -8.63 8.30 17.83
C GLY A 166 -9.30 8.08 19.18
N SER A 167 -10.63 8.19 19.28
CA SER A 167 -11.40 7.98 20.50
C SER A 167 -12.33 6.78 20.38
N THR A 168 -12.64 6.13 21.51
CA THR A 168 -13.63 5.06 21.54
C THR A 168 -15.04 5.65 21.50
N HIS A 169 -15.89 5.15 20.63
CA HIS A 169 -17.28 5.54 20.51
C HIS A 169 -18.18 4.36 20.84
N ALA A 170 -19.18 4.56 21.69
CA ALA A 170 -20.24 3.58 21.93
C ALA A 170 -21.45 3.91 21.06
N LEU A 171 -21.82 3.00 20.17
CA LEU A 171 -23.01 3.12 19.32
C LEU A 171 -23.88 1.88 19.52
N LEU A 172 -25.16 2.06 19.86
CA LEU A 172 -26.12 0.98 20.07
C LEU A 172 -25.68 -0.09 21.09
N GLY A 173 -24.90 0.28 22.13
CA GLY A 173 -24.40 -0.67 23.12
C GLY A 173 -23.15 -1.47 22.70
N ILE A 174 -22.63 -1.26 21.49
CA ILE A 174 -21.37 -1.83 21.01
C ILE A 174 -20.27 -0.79 21.13
N SER A 175 -19.17 -1.13 21.80
CA SER A 175 -18.01 -0.26 21.92
C SER A 175 -17.10 -0.42 20.68
N PHE A 176 -17.02 0.65 19.90
CA PHE A 176 -16.06 0.73 18.78
C PHE A 176 -14.74 1.28 19.32
N THR A 177 -13.76 0.41 19.40
CA THR A 177 -12.38 0.80 19.78
C THR A 177 -11.75 1.58 18.62
N THR A 178 -10.74 2.40 18.91
CA THR A 178 -9.95 3.16 17.93
C THR A 178 -9.52 2.31 16.74
N VAL A 179 -9.08 1.07 16.97
CA VAL A 179 -8.63 0.15 15.91
C VAL A 179 -9.78 -0.26 14.99
N HIS A 180 -10.98 -0.56 15.53
CA HIS A 180 -12.16 -0.88 14.73
C HIS A 180 -12.56 0.27 13.79
N LEU A 181 -12.49 1.51 14.28
CA LEU A 181 -12.83 2.69 13.49
C LEU A 181 -11.84 2.91 12.33
N HIS A 182 -10.54 2.71 12.59
CA HIS A 182 -9.51 2.78 11.54
C HIS A 182 -9.69 1.67 10.51
N TYR A 183 -10.06 0.45 10.94
CA TYR A 183 -10.36 -0.65 10.02
C TYR A 183 -11.44 -0.27 9.00
N TYR A 184 -12.58 0.28 9.46
CA TYR A 184 -13.66 0.68 8.54
C TYR A 184 -13.24 1.83 7.62
N LEU A 185 -12.48 2.78 8.14
CA LEU A 185 -11.95 3.88 7.33
C LEU A 185 -11.03 3.33 6.23
N PHE A 186 -10.06 2.48 6.58
CA PHE A 186 -9.11 1.90 5.61
C PHE A 186 -9.79 0.94 4.65
N LEU A 187 -10.76 0.16 5.11
CA LEU A 187 -11.59 -0.67 4.24
C LEU A 187 -12.32 0.18 3.19
N GLY A 188 -12.92 1.31 3.61
CA GLY A 188 -13.58 2.24 2.70
C GLY A 188 -12.63 2.79 1.64
N PHE A 189 -11.44 3.26 2.04
CA PHE A 189 -10.42 3.74 1.10
C PHE A 189 -9.87 2.62 0.21
N THR A 190 -9.65 1.41 0.74
CA THR A 190 -9.20 0.26 -0.05
C THR A 190 -10.23 -0.12 -1.11
N LEU A 191 -11.51 -0.17 -0.76
CA LEU A 191 -12.59 -0.41 -1.72
C LEU A 191 -12.67 0.70 -2.78
N PHE A 192 -12.48 1.96 -2.38
CA PHE A 192 -12.40 3.09 -3.31
C PHE A 192 -11.23 2.93 -4.29
N VAL A 193 -10.03 2.58 -3.79
CA VAL A 193 -8.83 2.34 -4.62
C VAL A 193 -9.06 1.15 -5.57
N ILE A 194 -9.66 0.06 -5.10
CA ILE A 194 -10.03 -1.10 -5.93
C ILE A 194 -11.01 -0.67 -7.04
N PHE A 195 -12.03 0.13 -6.70
CA PHE A 195 -13.00 0.63 -7.67
C PHE A 195 -12.33 1.50 -8.74
N VAL A 196 -11.48 2.46 -8.33
CA VAL A 196 -10.75 3.32 -9.28
C VAL A 196 -9.80 2.49 -10.14
N SER A 197 -9.02 1.58 -9.55
CA SER A 197 -8.10 0.69 -10.28
C SER A 197 -8.83 -0.17 -11.31
N THR A 198 -9.99 -0.71 -10.96
CA THR A 198 -10.83 -1.50 -11.88
C THR A 198 -11.34 -0.65 -13.04
N ARG A 199 -11.78 0.58 -12.76
CA ARG A 199 -12.22 1.52 -13.81
C ARG A 199 -11.08 1.94 -14.71
N LEU A 200 -9.90 2.20 -14.14
CA LEU A 200 -8.69 2.53 -14.89
C LEU A 200 -8.25 1.38 -15.81
N GLN A 201 -8.22 0.16 -15.31
CA GLN A 201 -7.85 -1.04 -16.08
C GLN A 201 -8.70 -1.18 -17.36
N HIS A 202 -10.00 -0.93 -17.27
CA HIS A 202 -10.93 -1.05 -18.39
C HIS A 202 -11.07 0.24 -19.23
N SER A 203 -10.38 1.31 -18.87
CA SER A 203 -10.40 2.59 -19.56
C SER A 203 -9.54 2.61 -20.83
N ARG A 204 -9.61 3.70 -21.60
CA ARG A 204 -8.70 3.93 -22.75
C ARG A 204 -7.25 4.04 -22.29
N ILE A 205 -7.01 4.64 -21.12
CA ILE A 205 -5.69 4.83 -20.50
C ILE A 205 -5.11 3.46 -20.10
N GLY A 206 -5.89 2.62 -19.42
CA GLY A 206 -5.45 1.28 -19.02
C GLY A 206 -5.06 0.41 -20.21
N ARG A 207 -5.82 0.47 -21.31
CA ARG A 207 -5.46 -0.23 -22.55
C ARG A 207 -4.16 0.31 -23.17
N ALA A 208 -3.94 1.64 -23.10
CA ALA A 208 -2.70 2.24 -23.58
C ALA A 208 -1.49 1.81 -22.72
N TRP A 209 -1.64 1.71 -21.40
CA TRP A 209 -0.58 1.16 -20.54
C TRP A 209 -0.24 -0.28 -20.89
N MET A 210 -1.24 -1.14 -21.07
CA MET A 210 -1.02 -2.54 -21.45
C MET A 210 -0.32 -2.66 -22.82
N ALA A 211 -0.71 -1.83 -23.79
CA ALA A 211 -0.04 -1.80 -25.10
C ALA A 211 1.44 -1.38 -25.00
N ILE A 212 1.76 -0.37 -24.17
CA ILE A 212 3.13 0.07 -23.93
C ILE A 212 3.95 -1.02 -23.24
N ARG A 213 3.34 -1.76 -22.30
CA ARG A 213 3.99 -2.86 -21.60
C ARG A 213 4.37 -4.02 -22.54
N GLU A 214 3.53 -4.32 -23.54
CA GLU A 214 3.82 -5.37 -24.53
C GLU A 214 4.90 -4.93 -25.52
N ASP A 215 4.72 -3.79 -26.17
CA ASP A 215 5.71 -3.21 -27.09
C ASP A 215 5.54 -1.71 -27.20
N GLU A 216 6.52 -0.97 -26.66
CA GLU A 216 6.51 0.51 -26.65
C GLU A 216 6.62 1.09 -28.08
N VAL A 217 7.39 0.43 -28.97
CA VAL A 217 7.63 0.92 -30.33
C VAL A 217 6.35 0.73 -31.15
N ALA A 218 5.71 -0.43 -31.06
CA ALA A 218 4.44 -0.70 -31.71
C ALA A 218 3.33 0.25 -31.19
N ALA A 219 3.23 0.46 -29.88
CA ALA A 219 2.28 1.40 -29.28
C ALA A 219 2.46 2.83 -29.81
N SER A 220 3.72 3.28 -29.93
CA SER A 220 4.05 4.60 -30.51
C SER A 220 3.65 4.68 -31.98
N ALA A 221 3.91 3.63 -32.78
CA ALA A 221 3.53 3.56 -34.19
C ALA A 221 1.99 3.61 -34.38
N MET A 222 1.22 3.10 -33.41
CA MET A 222 -0.24 3.19 -33.38
C MET A 222 -0.77 4.55 -32.87
N GLY A 223 0.10 5.54 -32.68
CA GLY A 223 -0.29 6.91 -32.30
C GLY A 223 -0.46 7.13 -30.78
N ILE A 224 -0.02 6.17 -29.94
CA ILE A 224 -0.06 6.36 -28.48
C ILE A 224 1.13 7.25 -28.07
N ASN A 225 0.85 8.35 -27.38
CA ASN A 225 1.90 9.17 -26.77
C ASN A 225 2.47 8.46 -25.52
N THR A 226 3.49 7.61 -25.72
CA THR A 226 4.06 6.75 -24.68
C THR A 226 4.59 7.56 -23.51
N ARG A 227 5.18 8.74 -23.78
CA ARG A 227 5.69 9.65 -22.75
C ARG A 227 4.60 10.05 -21.76
N ASN A 228 3.52 10.64 -22.25
CA ASN A 228 2.45 11.17 -21.37
C ASN A 228 1.72 10.05 -20.65
N ILE A 229 1.53 8.90 -21.31
CA ILE A 229 0.87 7.73 -20.73
C ILE A 229 1.71 7.11 -19.61
N LYS A 230 3.04 7.03 -19.75
CA LYS A 230 3.95 6.58 -18.68
C LYS A 230 3.96 7.57 -17.50
N LEU A 231 4.05 8.88 -17.77
CA LEU A 231 3.95 9.91 -16.71
C LEU A 231 2.65 9.78 -15.93
N LEU A 232 1.53 9.52 -16.61
CA LEU A 232 0.25 9.33 -15.97
C LEU A 232 0.23 8.08 -15.07
N ALA A 233 0.95 7.01 -15.43
CA ALA A 233 1.08 5.84 -14.58
C ALA A 233 1.79 6.18 -13.26
N PHE A 234 2.93 6.88 -13.32
CA PHE A 234 3.64 7.36 -12.13
C PHE A 234 2.78 8.30 -11.29
N ALA A 235 2.11 9.27 -11.92
CA ALA A 235 1.23 10.20 -11.23
C ALA A 235 0.10 9.50 -10.47
N MET A 236 -0.60 8.58 -11.12
CA MET A 236 -1.71 7.83 -10.52
C MET A 236 -1.23 6.87 -9.42
N GLY A 237 -0.13 6.14 -9.66
CA GLY A 237 0.47 5.28 -8.65
C GLY A 237 0.89 6.07 -7.42
N ALA A 238 1.59 7.19 -7.61
CA ALA A 238 2.03 8.09 -6.56
C ALA A 238 0.86 8.69 -5.76
N THR A 239 -0.26 9.01 -6.42
CA THR A 239 -1.48 9.50 -5.74
C THR A 239 -1.98 8.49 -4.70
N PHE A 240 -2.03 7.20 -5.05
CA PHE A 240 -2.44 6.15 -4.10
C PHE A 240 -1.42 5.96 -2.98
N GLY A 241 -0.12 6.07 -3.30
CA GLY A 241 0.94 6.11 -2.30
C GLY A 241 0.75 7.25 -1.30
N GLY A 242 0.46 8.46 -1.80
CA GLY A 242 0.22 9.64 -0.97
C GLY A 242 -1.00 9.52 -0.05
N ILE A 243 -2.11 8.98 -0.56
CA ILE A 243 -3.32 8.73 0.25
C ILE A 243 -2.99 7.74 1.38
N SER A 244 -2.35 6.62 1.04
CA SER A 244 -1.98 5.59 2.03
C SER A 244 -1.02 6.16 3.07
N GLY A 245 -0.07 7.03 2.67
CA GLY A 245 0.87 7.70 3.56
C GLY A 245 0.19 8.61 4.56
N GLY A 246 -0.74 9.44 4.11
CA GLY A 246 -1.51 10.32 5.00
C GLY A 246 -2.34 9.52 6.02
N LEU A 247 -2.99 8.44 5.59
CA LEU A 247 -3.74 7.54 6.47
C LEU A 247 -2.82 6.85 7.50
N PHE A 248 -1.64 6.39 7.06
CA PHE A 248 -0.64 5.80 7.94
C PHE A 248 -0.18 6.77 9.02
N ALA A 249 0.13 8.02 8.67
CA ALA A 249 0.60 9.02 9.61
C ALA A 249 -0.42 9.31 10.72
N GLY A 250 -1.69 9.48 10.36
CA GLY A 250 -2.76 9.70 11.33
C GLY A 250 -3.11 8.48 12.18
N PHE A 251 -2.90 7.27 11.65
CA PHE A 251 -3.09 6.01 12.38
C PHE A 251 -1.95 5.72 13.35
N GLN A 252 -0.71 5.91 12.91
CA GLN A 252 0.46 5.60 13.72
C GLN A 252 0.74 6.68 14.77
N GLY A 253 0.33 7.94 14.53
CA GLY A 253 0.59 9.08 15.42
C GLY A 253 2.06 9.50 15.48
N PHE A 254 2.93 8.84 14.70
CA PHE A 254 4.37 9.07 14.62
C PHE A 254 4.89 8.73 13.23
N VAL A 255 5.76 9.57 12.70
CA VAL A 255 6.41 9.38 11.39
C VAL A 255 7.89 9.73 11.50
N SER A 256 8.77 8.83 11.07
CA SER A 256 10.21 9.07 10.96
C SER A 256 10.72 8.69 9.57
N PRO A 257 11.85 9.26 9.09
CA PRO A 257 12.43 8.90 7.80
C PRO A 257 12.81 7.42 7.70
N GLU A 258 13.17 6.80 8.81
CA GLU A 258 13.53 5.38 8.88
C GLU A 258 12.34 4.43 8.60
N SER A 259 11.11 4.91 8.75
CA SER A 259 9.90 4.15 8.39
C SER A 259 9.74 3.95 6.87
N PHE A 260 10.52 4.67 6.06
CA PHE A 260 10.42 4.66 4.59
C PHE A 260 11.69 4.10 3.94
N SER A 261 12.09 2.92 4.41
CA SER A 261 13.29 2.25 3.91
C SER A 261 13.07 1.57 2.55
N LEU A 262 14.16 1.27 1.85
CA LEU A 262 14.13 0.47 0.63
C LEU A 262 13.45 -0.88 0.84
N MET A 263 13.62 -1.50 2.01
CA MET A 263 13.02 -2.81 2.32
C MET A 263 11.49 -2.76 2.20
N GLU A 264 10.86 -1.66 2.59
CA GLU A 264 9.42 -1.45 2.44
C GLU A 264 9.00 -1.39 0.95
N SER A 265 9.78 -0.71 0.09
CA SER A 265 9.54 -0.74 -1.37
C SER A 265 9.62 -2.14 -1.94
N VAL A 266 10.63 -2.91 -1.53
CA VAL A 266 10.80 -4.31 -1.96
C VAL A 266 9.62 -5.15 -1.48
N MET A 267 9.16 -4.95 -0.24
CA MET A 267 8.01 -5.67 0.31
C MET A 267 6.74 -5.40 -0.48
N ILE A 268 6.45 -4.12 -0.82
CA ILE A 268 5.30 -3.74 -1.64
C ILE A 268 5.40 -4.34 -3.04
N LEU A 269 6.60 -4.32 -3.65
CA LEU A 269 6.83 -4.95 -4.95
C LEU A 269 6.59 -6.48 -4.88
N CYS A 270 7.05 -7.13 -3.82
CA CYS A 270 6.81 -8.56 -3.60
C CYS A 270 5.32 -8.88 -3.50
N MET A 271 4.51 -8.01 -2.88
CA MET A 271 3.04 -8.17 -2.83
C MET A 271 2.42 -8.17 -4.23
N VAL A 272 2.89 -7.27 -5.11
CA VAL A 272 2.40 -7.16 -6.49
C VAL A 272 2.84 -8.36 -7.33
N VAL A 273 4.11 -8.76 -7.22
CA VAL A 273 4.67 -9.86 -8.02
C VAL A 273 4.11 -11.20 -7.56
N LEU A 274 4.11 -11.47 -6.25
CA LEU A 274 3.57 -12.70 -5.67
C LEU A 274 2.06 -12.82 -5.92
N GLY A 275 1.33 -11.71 -5.79
CA GLY A 275 -0.10 -11.68 -6.10
C GLY A 275 -0.41 -11.96 -7.56
N GLY A 276 0.42 -11.44 -8.45
CA GLY A 276 0.28 -11.51 -9.91
C GLY A 276 0.12 -10.12 -10.53
N MET A 277 1.17 -9.66 -11.19
CA MET A 277 1.25 -8.35 -11.82
C MET A 277 0.10 -8.10 -12.81
N GLY A 278 -0.59 -6.97 -12.68
CA GLY A 278 -1.70 -6.58 -13.56
C GLY A 278 -3.05 -7.20 -13.19
N ASN A 279 -3.15 -7.95 -12.09
CA ASN A 279 -4.41 -8.48 -11.58
C ASN A 279 -4.74 -7.91 -10.20
N ILE A 280 -5.83 -7.14 -10.08
CA ILE A 280 -6.26 -6.51 -8.84
C ILE A 280 -6.51 -7.54 -7.74
N ALA A 281 -7.26 -8.61 -8.04
CA ALA A 281 -7.57 -9.65 -7.05
C ALA A 281 -6.32 -10.39 -6.58
N GLY A 282 -5.37 -10.65 -7.48
CA GLY A 282 -4.07 -11.22 -7.17
C GLY A 282 -3.28 -10.32 -6.21
N VAL A 283 -3.16 -9.04 -6.51
CA VAL A 283 -2.43 -8.06 -5.68
C VAL A 283 -3.05 -7.94 -4.28
N VAL A 284 -4.38 -7.93 -4.16
CA VAL A 284 -5.07 -7.94 -2.86
C VAL A 284 -4.70 -9.20 -2.07
N LEU A 285 -4.73 -10.37 -2.70
CA LEU A 285 -4.31 -11.62 -2.05
C LEU A 285 -2.84 -11.60 -1.66
N GLY A 286 -1.95 -11.07 -2.51
CA GLY A 286 -0.53 -10.90 -2.21
C GLY A 286 -0.30 -10.00 -1.00
N GLY A 287 -1.02 -8.87 -0.91
CA GLY A 287 -0.97 -7.96 0.22
C GLY A 287 -1.45 -8.61 1.53
N VAL A 288 -2.61 -9.27 1.51
CA VAL A 288 -3.12 -10.02 2.67
C VAL A 288 -2.13 -11.08 3.13
N LEU A 289 -1.61 -11.88 2.20
CA LEU A 289 -0.72 -12.99 2.51
C LEU A 289 0.60 -12.49 3.10
N LEU A 290 1.23 -11.49 2.48
CA LEU A 290 2.55 -11.01 2.92
C LEU A 290 2.51 -10.21 4.24
N VAL A 291 1.36 -9.68 4.64
CA VAL A 291 1.21 -9.03 5.95
C VAL A 291 0.80 -10.04 7.03
N ILE A 292 -0.18 -10.92 6.74
CA ILE A 292 -0.74 -11.80 7.75
C ILE A 292 0.16 -13.03 7.99
N LEU A 293 0.76 -13.61 6.94
CA LEU A 293 1.53 -14.84 7.05
C LEU A 293 2.75 -14.74 7.99
N PRO A 294 3.61 -13.71 7.87
CA PRO A 294 4.74 -13.53 8.78
C PRO A 294 4.31 -13.36 10.23
N GLU A 295 3.21 -12.66 10.46
CA GLU A 295 2.67 -12.42 11.79
C GLU A 295 2.06 -13.67 12.41
N ALA A 296 1.35 -14.47 11.60
CA ALA A 296 0.86 -15.78 12.02
C ALA A 296 2.02 -16.73 12.41
N PHE A 297 3.12 -16.71 11.65
CA PHE A 297 4.31 -17.47 12.01
C PHE A 297 4.96 -16.96 13.30
N ARG A 298 5.05 -15.65 13.49
CA ARG A 298 5.59 -15.07 14.73
C ARG A 298 4.82 -15.55 15.97
N HIS A 299 3.50 -15.54 15.90
CA HIS A 299 2.65 -15.99 17.01
C HIS A 299 2.64 -17.50 17.19
N GLY A 300 2.75 -18.28 16.11
CA GLY A 300 2.73 -19.74 16.13
C GLY A 300 4.08 -20.37 16.44
N ALA A 301 5.19 -19.73 16.09
CA ALA A 301 6.52 -20.30 16.20
C ALA A 301 6.97 -20.56 17.64
N GLY A 302 6.64 -19.66 18.57
CA GLY A 302 6.98 -19.82 19.99
C GLY A 302 6.34 -21.06 20.63
N PRO A 303 5.00 -21.17 20.62
CA PRO A 303 4.30 -22.36 21.11
C PRO A 303 4.73 -23.66 20.42
N LEU A 304 4.93 -23.63 19.10
CA LEU A 304 5.35 -24.78 18.32
C LEU A 304 6.74 -25.28 18.77
N GLN A 305 7.70 -24.36 18.97
CA GLN A 305 9.04 -24.72 19.46
C GLN A 305 9.00 -25.26 20.89
N GLN A 306 8.16 -24.69 21.76
CA GLN A 306 7.97 -25.21 23.12
C GLN A 306 7.44 -26.64 23.13
N VAL A 307 6.49 -26.98 22.25
CA VAL A 307 5.94 -28.33 22.13
C VAL A 307 6.98 -29.30 21.55
N LEU A 308 7.78 -28.89 20.57
CA LEU A 308 8.72 -29.76 19.87
C LEU A 308 10.06 -29.92 20.63
N PHE A 309 10.57 -28.85 21.21
CA PHE A 309 11.92 -28.80 21.79
C PHE A 309 11.93 -28.50 23.28
N GLY A 310 10.78 -28.31 23.92
CA GLY A 310 10.68 -27.92 25.34
C GLY A 310 11.20 -26.54 25.68
N LYS A 311 11.73 -25.79 24.70
CA LYS A 311 12.25 -24.41 24.83
C LYS A 311 12.21 -23.70 23.49
N VAL A 312 12.22 -22.38 23.51
CA VAL A 312 12.39 -21.56 22.30
C VAL A 312 13.88 -21.59 21.92
N VAL A 313 14.20 -22.21 20.80
CA VAL A 313 15.58 -22.41 20.30
C VAL A 313 15.98 -21.29 19.35
N ILE A 314 15.05 -20.87 18.49
CA ILE A 314 15.26 -19.83 17.49
C ILE A 314 14.30 -18.69 17.82
N ASP A 315 14.80 -17.45 17.81
CA ASP A 315 13.97 -16.28 18.01
C ASP A 315 12.84 -16.24 16.94
N PRO A 316 11.55 -16.09 17.36
CA PRO A 316 10.43 -16.08 16.44
C PRO A 316 10.51 -15.02 15.33
N GLU A 317 11.19 -13.90 15.58
CA GLU A 317 11.41 -12.83 14.61
C GLU A 317 12.36 -13.28 13.48
N SER A 318 13.46 -13.93 13.84
CA SER A 318 14.41 -14.50 12.88
C SER A 318 13.77 -15.60 12.05
N LEU A 319 12.95 -16.44 12.68
CA LEU A 319 12.20 -17.49 11.98
C LEU A 319 11.16 -16.89 11.01
N ARG A 320 10.50 -15.80 11.39
CA ARG A 320 9.57 -15.05 10.52
C ARG A 320 10.27 -14.60 9.23
N MET A 321 11.45 -13.98 9.35
CA MET A 321 12.21 -13.50 8.18
C MET A 321 12.62 -14.66 7.25
N LEU A 322 13.10 -15.77 7.84
CA LEU A 322 13.49 -16.96 7.09
C LEU A 322 12.29 -17.56 6.32
N MET A 323 11.17 -17.75 7.02
CA MET A 323 9.95 -18.29 6.41
C MET A 323 9.38 -17.40 5.32
N PHE A 324 9.46 -16.06 5.51
CA PHE A 324 9.06 -15.09 4.50
C PHE A 324 9.91 -15.22 3.23
N GLY A 325 11.25 -15.23 3.36
CA GLY A 325 12.15 -15.40 2.22
C GLY A 325 11.96 -16.73 1.52
N LEU A 326 11.79 -17.82 2.29
CA LEU A 326 11.54 -19.16 1.75
C LEU A 326 10.22 -19.21 0.98
N ALA A 327 9.14 -18.63 1.54
CA ALA A 327 7.83 -18.58 0.89
C ALA A 327 7.88 -17.84 -0.44
N LEU A 328 8.61 -16.71 -0.51
CA LEU A 328 8.83 -15.97 -1.75
C LEU A 328 9.57 -16.81 -2.78
N ILE A 329 10.67 -17.47 -2.40
CA ILE A 329 11.45 -18.33 -3.30
C ILE A 329 10.58 -19.46 -3.84
N LEU A 330 9.85 -20.15 -2.98
CA LEU A 330 8.98 -21.27 -3.38
C LEU A 330 7.87 -20.82 -4.35
N VAL A 331 7.21 -19.70 -4.07
CA VAL A 331 6.17 -19.18 -4.97
C VAL A 331 6.77 -18.80 -6.32
N MET A 332 7.94 -18.15 -6.36
CA MET A 332 8.61 -17.78 -7.60
C MET A 332 9.06 -18.99 -8.42
N LEU A 333 9.52 -20.07 -7.75
CA LEU A 333 9.90 -21.31 -8.43
C LEU A 333 8.70 -22.08 -9.01
N TRP A 334 7.59 -22.15 -8.25
CA TRP A 334 6.43 -22.95 -8.65
C TRP A 334 5.40 -22.16 -9.46
N ARG A 335 5.28 -20.86 -9.20
CA ARG A 335 4.30 -19.98 -9.84
C ARG A 335 4.91 -18.63 -10.24
N PRO A 336 5.81 -18.58 -11.23
CA PRO A 336 6.50 -17.33 -11.61
C PRO A 336 5.54 -16.24 -12.12
N ALA A 337 4.34 -16.61 -12.56
CA ALA A 337 3.29 -15.66 -12.95
C ALA A 337 2.47 -15.11 -11.76
N GLY A 338 2.82 -15.48 -10.51
CA GLY A 338 2.12 -15.13 -9.29
C GLY A 338 0.98 -16.10 -8.94
N LEU A 339 0.37 -15.88 -7.77
CA LEU A 339 -0.71 -16.75 -7.25
C LEU A 339 -1.96 -16.67 -8.12
N TRP A 340 -2.29 -15.49 -8.64
CA TRP A 340 -3.44 -15.26 -9.51
C TRP A 340 -3.05 -14.42 -10.72
N PRO A 341 -2.45 -15.04 -11.76
CA PRO A 341 -1.99 -14.33 -12.93
C PRO A 341 -3.13 -13.64 -13.68
N SER A 342 -2.81 -12.54 -14.37
CA SER A 342 -3.77 -11.87 -15.25
C SER A 342 -4.20 -12.80 -16.40
N ALA A 343 -5.44 -12.63 -16.90
CA ALA A 343 -6.00 -13.47 -17.95
C ALA A 343 -5.16 -13.46 -19.25
N GLN A 344 -4.32 -12.45 -19.46
CA GLN A 344 -3.41 -12.31 -20.59
C GLN A 344 -2.21 -13.26 -20.55
N HIS A 345 -1.76 -13.69 -19.36
CA HIS A 345 -0.67 -14.65 -19.17
C HIS A 345 -1.13 -16.12 -19.19
N ARG A 346 -2.41 -16.37 -19.41
CA ARG A 346 -2.97 -17.74 -19.52
C ARG A 346 -2.95 -18.31 -20.94
N ARG A 347 -2.40 -17.57 -21.90
CA ARG A 347 -2.25 -18.05 -23.31
C ARG A 347 -0.81 -18.40 -23.63
#